data_037545d85e2180a5e989ba70b43061fc
#
_entry.id   037545d85e2180a5e989ba70b43061fc
#
_cell.length_a   1.000
_cell.length_b   1.000
_cell.length_c   1.000
_cell.angle_alpha   90.00
_cell.angle_beta   90.00
_cell.angle_gamma   90.00
#
_symmetry.space_group_name_H-M   'P 1'
#
loop_
_entity.id
_entity.type
_entity.pdbx_description
1 polymer ?
#
loop_
_entity_poly.entity_id
_entity_poly.type
_entity_poly.pdbx_seq_one_letter_code
_entity_poly.pdbx_strand_id
1 'polypeptide(L)'
;MSKAVKVMGIAAVSAIMLTPHLVLAASKWESPTPFELKADAFKKEVDGKQVDLYTIRNSKGMVVRITNYGAKIEQIIVPDRYGKMGDVAQGYESIDRVMQGQASMGAFIGRFANRLGGGTLKLDGNEYKLAINDGGGRPNTLHGGTKGSRFIPFEAKQLAANSVQMAILFKDGEEGFPGDLPVRVTYTVTENNELVLSYDAVSANKTTVA
;
A
#
# COMPACT_ATOMS: atom_id res chain seq x y z
N MET A 1 -15.19 -1.16 26.43
CA MET A 1 -15.62 -2.00 25.29
C MET A 1 -14.93 -1.49 24.04
N SER A 2 -13.95 -2.24 23.55
CA SER A 2 -13.21 -1.89 22.33
C SER A 2 -14.13 -2.03 21.12
N LYS A 3 -14.30 -0.94 20.35
CA LYS A 3 -15.00 -1.00 19.07
C LYS A 3 -13.96 -1.30 17.98
N ALA A 4 -14.00 -2.49 17.44
CA ALA A 4 -13.27 -2.81 16.21
C ALA A 4 -14.00 -2.15 15.03
N VAL A 5 -13.29 -1.33 14.26
CA VAL A 5 -13.77 -0.81 12.99
C VAL A 5 -13.15 -1.68 11.90
N LYS A 6 -13.99 -2.47 11.25
CA LYS A 6 -13.57 -3.26 10.08
C LYS A 6 -13.97 -2.49 8.82
N VAL A 7 -12.99 -1.92 8.15
CA VAL A 7 -13.20 -1.27 6.85
C VAL A 7 -12.82 -2.28 5.78
N MET A 8 -13.81 -2.80 5.08
CA MET A 8 -13.58 -3.62 3.88
C MET A 8 -13.65 -2.69 2.67
N GLY A 9 -12.49 -2.39 2.11
CA GLY A 9 -12.40 -1.75 0.81
C GLY A 9 -12.19 -2.83 -0.25
N ILE A 10 -13.15 -3.04 -1.12
CA ILE A 10 -13.00 -3.89 -2.31
C ILE A 10 -12.55 -2.98 -3.43
N ALA A 11 -11.26 -3.00 -3.75
CA ALA A 11 -10.80 -2.43 -5.01
C ALA A 11 -10.97 -3.51 -6.07
N ALA A 12 -12.18 -3.59 -6.63
CA ALA A 12 -12.40 -4.35 -7.86
C ALA A 12 -11.72 -3.58 -9.00
N VAL A 13 -10.64 -4.10 -9.53
CA VAL A 13 -10.15 -3.67 -10.84
C VAL A 13 -11.14 -4.24 -11.86
N SER A 14 -12.26 -3.55 -12.02
CA SER A 14 -13.19 -3.83 -13.12
C SER A 14 -12.47 -3.54 -14.41
N ALA A 15 -12.24 -4.57 -15.22
CA ALA A 15 -11.87 -4.38 -16.61
C ALA A 15 -12.96 -3.51 -17.27
N ILE A 16 -12.60 -2.28 -17.60
CA ILE A 16 -13.48 -1.38 -18.33
C ILE A 16 -13.81 -2.07 -19.65
N MET A 17 -15.06 -2.51 -19.81
CA MET A 17 -15.59 -2.99 -21.08
C MET A 17 -15.72 -1.78 -22.00
N LEU A 18 -14.69 -1.50 -22.77
CA LEU A 18 -14.77 -0.56 -23.88
C LEU A 18 -15.71 -1.13 -24.93
N THR A 19 -16.75 -0.36 -25.25
CA THR A 19 -17.72 -0.69 -26.29
C THR A 19 -17.05 -0.96 -27.65
N PRO A 20 -17.62 -1.85 -28.50
CA PRO A 20 -16.94 -2.35 -29.70
C PRO A 20 -16.59 -1.31 -30.77
N HIS A 21 -17.01 -0.07 -30.64
CA HIS A 21 -16.84 0.94 -31.68
C HIS A 21 -15.52 1.74 -31.61
N LEU A 22 -14.68 1.55 -30.62
CA LEU A 22 -13.37 2.22 -30.50
C LEU A 22 -12.17 1.30 -30.79
N VAL A 23 -12.39 0.10 -31.31
CA VAL A 23 -11.36 -0.93 -31.48
C VAL A 23 -10.59 -0.83 -32.81
N LEU A 24 -10.94 0.13 -33.69
CA LEU A 24 -10.33 0.17 -35.03
C LEU A 24 -8.97 0.88 -35.12
N ALA A 25 -8.39 1.34 -34.05
CA ALA A 25 -7.07 2.02 -34.08
C ALA A 25 -6.05 1.46 -33.07
N ALA A 26 -6.31 0.32 -32.49
CA ALA A 26 -5.27 -0.38 -31.71
C ALA A 26 -4.27 -1.03 -32.66
N SER A 27 -3.42 -0.22 -33.29
CA SER A 27 -2.20 -0.69 -33.92
C SER A 27 -1.44 -1.55 -32.92
N LYS A 28 -1.17 -2.78 -33.27
CA LYS A 28 -0.05 -3.68 -32.86
C LYS A 28 0.82 -3.26 -31.64
N TRP A 29 0.20 -2.66 -30.59
CA TRP A 29 0.89 -2.52 -29.32
C TRP A 29 0.97 -3.91 -28.70
N GLU A 30 2.09 -4.59 -28.89
CA GLU A 30 2.42 -5.76 -28.10
C GLU A 30 2.85 -5.28 -26.73
N SER A 31 2.05 -5.52 -25.70
CA SER A 31 2.52 -5.29 -24.34
C SER A 31 3.80 -6.08 -24.15
N PRO A 32 4.89 -5.45 -23.68
CA PRO A 32 6.10 -6.20 -23.39
C PRO A 32 5.78 -7.34 -22.42
N THR A 33 6.47 -8.46 -22.54
CA THR A 33 6.38 -9.55 -21.55
C THR A 33 6.63 -8.93 -20.18
N PRO A 34 5.77 -9.17 -19.17
CA PRO A 34 5.94 -8.58 -17.87
C PRO A 34 7.33 -8.90 -17.33
N PHE A 35 8.10 -7.87 -17.00
CA PHE A 35 9.38 -8.04 -16.34
C PHE A 35 9.15 -8.65 -14.94
N GLU A 36 9.80 -9.77 -14.66
CA GLU A 36 9.69 -10.40 -13.35
C GLU A 36 10.62 -9.72 -12.33
N LEU A 37 10.04 -9.14 -11.29
CA LEU A 37 10.81 -8.56 -10.20
C LEU A 37 11.57 -9.66 -9.44
N LYS A 38 12.87 -9.45 -9.23
CA LYS A 38 13.74 -10.37 -8.51
C LYS A 38 13.65 -10.13 -7.01
N ALA A 39 13.28 -11.13 -6.24
CA ALA A 39 13.16 -11.02 -4.78
C ALA A 39 14.45 -10.50 -4.12
N ASP A 40 15.62 -10.94 -4.60
CA ASP A 40 16.91 -10.51 -4.05
C ASP A 40 17.19 -9.00 -4.22
N ALA A 41 16.60 -8.35 -5.22
CA ALA A 41 16.72 -6.91 -5.41
C ALA A 41 15.94 -6.08 -4.35
N PHE A 42 15.12 -6.75 -3.55
CA PHE A 42 14.34 -6.13 -2.46
C PHE A 42 14.84 -6.51 -1.07
N LYS A 43 15.87 -7.33 -0.96
CA LYS A 43 16.45 -7.72 0.33
C LYS A 43 17.34 -6.61 0.88
N LYS A 44 16.97 -6.06 2.03
CA LYS A 44 17.74 -5.03 2.73
C LYS A 44 17.33 -4.97 4.19
N GLU A 45 18.28 -4.69 5.08
CA GLU A 45 17.98 -4.32 6.44
C GLU A 45 17.72 -2.80 6.51
N VAL A 46 16.59 -2.40 7.06
CA VAL A 46 16.20 -1.00 7.24
C VAL A 46 15.63 -0.83 8.65
N ASP A 47 16.21 0.08 9.42
CA ASP A 47 15.82 0.35 10.82
C ASP A 47 15.80 -0.94 11.69
N GLY A 48 16.76 -1.85 11.48
CA GLY A 48 16.88 -3.13 12.20
C GLY A 48 15.83 -4.18 11.81
N LYS A 49 15.08 -3.95 10.71
CA LYS A 49 14.10 -4.90 10.20
C LYS A 49 14.48 -5.37 8.79
N GLN A 50 14.25 -6.66 8.56
CA GLN A 50 14.44 -7.23 7.22
C GLN A 50 13.33 -6.74 6.27
N VAL A 51 13.75 -6.19 5.15
CA VAL A 51 12.88 -5.86 4.01
C VAL A 51 13.01 -6.94 2.95
N ASP A 52 11.86 -7.36 2.41
CA ASP A 52 11.74 -8.39 1.39
C ASP A 52 10.63 -8.06 0.38
N LEU A 53 10.57 -8.86 -0.69
CA LEU A 53 9.47 -8.87 -1.67
C LEU A 53 8.64 -10.13 -1.50
N TYR A 54 7.36 -9.97 -1.23
CA TYR A 54 6.38 -11.03 -1.07
C TYR A 54 5.59 -11.22 -2.35
N THR A 55 5.40 -12.46 -2.76
CA THR A 55 4.62 -12.79 -3.96
C THR A 55 3.38 -13.58 -3.56
N ILE A 56 2.22 -13.11 -3.97
CA ILE A 56 0.94 -13.80 -3.85
C ILE A 56 0.34 -14.01 -5.23
N ARG A 57 -0.34 -15.15 -5.43
CA ARG A 57 -0.87 -15.55 -6.75
C ARG A 57 -2.07 -16.47 -6.61
N ASN A 58 -2.91 -16.50 -7.65
CA ASN A 58 -3.96 -17.49 -7.78
C ASN A 58 -3.59 -18.58 -8.80
N SER A 59 -4.48 -19.54 -9.00
CA SER A 59 -4.31 -20.63 -9.96
C SER A 59 -4.48 -20.19 -11.44
N LYS A 60 -5.07 -19.00 -11.67
CA LYS A 60 -5.35 -18.45 -13.00
C LYS A 60 -4.25 -17.53 -13.54
N GLY A 61 -3.14 -17.42 -12.82
CA GLY A 61 -1.96 -16.67 -13.28
C GLY A 61 -1.90 -15.21 -12.83
N MET A 62 -2.88 -14.67 -12.09
CA MET A 62 -2.72 -13.35 -11.47
C MET A 62 -1.63 -13.42 -10.40
N VAL A 63 -0.69 -12.47 -10.45
CA VAL A 63 0.43 -12.34 -9.51
C VAL A 63 0.49 -10.92 -8.97
N VAL A 64 0.64 -10.80 -7.66
CA VAL A 64 0.90 -9.50 -7.01
C VAL A 64 2.18 -9.60 -6.20
N ARG A 65 3.06 -8.62 -6.35
CA ARG A 65 4.30 -8.51 -5.59
C ARG A 65 4.28 -7.27 -4.72
N ILE A 66 4.56 -7.46 -3.44
CA ILE A 66 4.44 -6.44 -2.40
C ILE A 66 5.72 -6.43 -1.59
N THR A 67 6.38 -5.27 -1.45
CA THR A 67 7.46 -5.13 -0.47
C THR A 67 6.88 -4.75 0.89
N ASN A 68 7.46 -5.28 1.97
CA ASN A 68 7.08 -4.85 3.31
C ASN A 68 7.61 -3.46 3.68
N TYR A 69 8.44 -2.82 2.86
CA TYR A 69 8.78 -1.41 3.04
C TYR A 69 7.62 -0.52 2.56
N GLY A 70 6.92 0.08 3.50
CA GLY A 70 5.70 0.84 3.23
C GLY A 70 4.50 -0.01 2.83
N ALA A 71 4.58 -1.33 2.97
CA ALA A 71 3.57 -2.29 2.50
C ALA A 71 3.13 -1.99 1.06
N LYS A 72 4.11 -1.71 0.16
CA LYS A 72 3.90 -1.24 -1.20
C LYS A 72 3.67 -2.36 -2.19
N ILE A 73 2.63 -2.20 -3.00
CA ILE A 73 2.44 -3.01 -4.20
C ILE A 73 3.41 -2.51 -5.27
N GLU A 74 4.31 -3.39 -5.70
CA GLU A 74 5.31 -3.08 -6.72
C GLU A 74 4.96 -3.64 -8.09
N GLN A 75 4.10 -4.68 -8.15
CA GLN A 75 3.70 -5.29 -9.40
C GLN A 75 2.34 -5.97 -9.28
N ILE A 76 1.49 -5.82 -10.30
CA ILE A 76 0.23 -6.56 -10.47
C ILE A 76 0.19 -7.10 -11.89
N ILE A 77 0.37 -8.41 -12.03
CA ILE A 77 0.33 -9.10 -13.31
C ILE A 77 -1.05 -9.75 -13.48
N VAL A 78 -1.76 -9.38 -14.52
CA VAL A 78 -3.09 -9.89 -14.85
C VAL A 78 -3.19 -10.20 -16.34
N PRO A 79 -4.05 -11.17 -16.72
CA PRO A 79 -4.34 -11.41 -18.13
C PRO A 79 -5.22 -10.30 -18.72
N ASP A 80 -4.94 -9.93 -19.96
CA ASP A 80 -5.87 -9.14 -20.76
C ASP A 80 -7.02 -10.01 -21.30
N ARG A 81 -7.92 -9.43 -22.07
CA ARG A 81 -9.05 -10.16 -22.69
C ARG A 81 -8.66 -11.29 -23.66
N TYR A 82 -7.41 -11.34 -24.07
CA TYR A 82 -6.86 -12.38 -24.94
C TYR A 82 -5.99 -13.37 -24.18
N GLY A 83 -5.92 -13.24 -22.85
CA GLY A 83 -5.09 -14.10 -21.98
C GLY A 83 -3.62 -13.70 -21.93
N LYS A 84 -3.21 -12.60 -22.57
CA LYS A 84 -1.84 -12.12 -22.50
C LYS A 84 -1.61 -11.42 -21.15
N MET A 85 -0.58 -11.86 -20.42
CA MET A 85 -0.23 -11.29 -19.12
C MET A 85 0.42 -9.93 -19.28
N GLY A 86 -0.02 -8.95 -18.47
CA GLY A 86 0.53 -7.60 -18.43
C GLY A 86 0.64 -7.09 -16.99
N ASP A 87 1.64 -6.24 -16.73
CA ASP A 87 1.75 -5.52 -15.46
C ASP A 87 0.90 -4.25 -15.55
N VAL A 88 0.01 -4.08 -14.58
CA VAL A 88 -0.91 -2.93 -14.53
C VAL A 88 -0.63 -2.00 -13.35
N ALA A 89 0.44 -2.27 -12.58
CA ALA A 89 0.88 -1.41 -11.49
C ALA A 89 2.10 -0.57 -11.90
N GLN A 90 2.25 0.57 -11.22
CA GLN A 90 3.48 1.35 -11.24
C GLN A 90 4.27 1.02 -9.98
N GLY A 91 5.45 0.44 -10.14
CA GLY A 91 6.34 0.06 -9.06
C GLY A 91 7.79 0.27 -9.43
N TYR A 92 8.67 -0.17 -8.56
CA TYR A 92 10.11 -0.07 -8.73
C TYR A 92 10.74 -1.46 -8.86
N GLU A 93 11.91 -1.53 -9.50
CA GLU A 93 12.62 -2.79 -9.72
C GLU A 93 13.50 -3.24 -8.55
N SER A 94 13.69 -2.38 -7.53
CA SER A 94 14.52 -2.70 -6.37
C SER A 94 14.18 -1.86 -5.15
N ILE A 95 14.57 -2.33 -3.96
CA ILE A 95 14.37 -1.60 -2.71
C ILE A 95 15.09 -0.25 -2.70
N ASP A 96 16.27 -0.14 -3.31
CA ASP A 96 16.99 1.13 -3.38
C ASP A 96 16.20 2.18 -4.19
N ARG A 97 15.55 1.76 -5.28
CA ARG A 97 14.67 2.63 -6.05
C ARG A 97 13.39 3.00 -5.29
N VAL A 98 12.81 2.05 -4.57
CA VAL A 98 11.66 2.32 -3.68
C VAL A 98 12.02 3.38 -2.65
N MET A 99 13.18 3.29 -2.00
CA MET A 99 13.65 4.22 -0.97
C MET A 99 14.02 5.60 -1.52
N GLN A 100 14.57 5.66 -2.74
CA GLN A 100 14.87 6.92 -3.43
C GLN A 100 13.61 7.62 -3.93
N GLY A 101 12.59 6.86 -4.26
CA GLY A 101 11.33 7.36 -4.78
C GLY A 101 10.49 8.08 -3.71
N GLN A 102 10.07 9.31 -4.01
CA GLN A 102 9.20 10.09 -3.13
C GLN A 102 7.70 9.79 -3.34
N ALA A 103 7.38 9.00 -4.35
CA ALA A 103 5.99 8.68 -4.68
C ALA A 103 5.37 7.69 -3.68
N SER A 104 4.07 7.86 -3.47
CA SER A 104 3.27 6.99 -2.58
C SER A 104 2.57 5.86 -3.35
N MET A 105 2.99 5.58 -4.59
CA MET A 105 2.37 4.56 -5.44
C MET A 105 2.38 3.21 -4.72
N GLY A 106 1.23 2.55 -4.71
CA GLY A 106 1.07 1.24 -4.11
C GLY A 106 1.23 1.15 -2.59
N ALA A 107 1.61 2.25 -1.90
CA ALA A 107 1.93 2.23 -0.48
C ALA A 107 0.70 2.20 0.41
N PHE A 108 0.84 1.55 1.58
CA PHE A 108 -0.06 1.79 2.70
C PHE A 108 0.17 3.20 3.25
N ILE A 109 -0.89 3.98 3.39
CA ILE A 109 -0.84 5.34 3.91
C ILE A 109 -1.54 5.40 5.28
N GLY A 110 -0.80 5.83 6.29
CA GLY A 110 -1.27 6.02 7.67
C GLY A 110 -0.34 6.95 8.46
N ARG A 111 -0.80 7.49 9.61
CA ARG A 111 -2.14 7.27 10.21
C ARG A 111 -3.26 8.01 9.48
N PHE A 112 -2.94 9.12 8.81
CA PHE A 112 -3.88 9.98 8.11
C PHE A 112 -3.47 10.10 6.64
N ALA A 113 -4.37 9.72 5.75
CA ALA A 113 -4.12 9.78 4.32
C ALA A 113 -4.37 11.20 3.78
N ASN A 114 -3.57 11.57 2.77
CA ASN A 114 -3.58 12.90 2.17
C ASN A 114 -3.24 14.00 3.19
N ARG A 115 -3.92 15.15 3.18
CA ARG A 115 -3.51 16.34 3.92
C ARG A 115 -4.38 16.62 5.14
N LEU A 116 -3.70 16.86 6.25
CA LEU A 116 -4.30 17.45 7.44
C LEU A 116 -3.86 18.92 7.51
N GLY A 117 -4.82 19.83 7.28
CA GLY A 117 -4.57 21.25 7.15
C GLY A 117 -4.02 21.87 8.44
N GLY A 118 -3.02 22.75 8.30
CA GLY A 118 -2.40 23.43 9.43
C GLY A 118 -1.58 22.55 10.35
N GLY A 119 -1.35 21.27 10.01
CA GLY A 119 -0.61 20.32 10.87
C GLY A 119 -1.18 20.23 12.28
N THR A 120 -2.48 20.35 12.43
CA THR A 120 -3.14 20.36 13.75
C THR A 120 -4.30 19.37 13.75
N LEU A 121 -4.24 18.42 14.69
CA LEU A 121 -5.31 17.49 14.96
C LEU A 121 -6.04 17.89 16.23
N LYS A 122 -7.36 18.00 16.18
CA LYS A 122 -8.21 18.18 17.36
C LYS A 122 -8.97 16.91 17.66
N LEU A 123 -8.75 16.36 18.84
CA LEU A 123 -9.38 15.12 19.28
C LEU A 123 -9.79 15.23 20.76
N ASP A 124 -11.07 15.05 21.06
CA ASP A 124 -11.63 15.11 22.42
C ASP A 124 -11.23 16.36 23.23
N GLY A 125 -11.26 17.51 22.58
CA GLY A 125 -10.92 18.80 23.20
C GLY A 125 -9.41 19.08 23.32
N ASN A 126 -8.56 18.13 23.01
CA ASN A 126 -7.11 18.31 22.95
C ASN A 126 -6.66 18.70 21.55
N GLU A 127 -5.60 19.48 21.47
CA GLU A 127 -4.96 19.88 20.22
C GLU A 127 -3.57 19.27 20.15
N TYR A 128 -3.29 18.57 19.04
CA TYR A 128 -2.01 17.90 18.76
C TYR A 128 -1.35 18.58 17.57
N LYS A 129 -0.08 18.91 17.71
CA LYS A 129 0.74 19.46 16.63
C LYS A 129 1.44 18.31 15.92
N LEU A 130 1.22 18.22 14.61
CA LEU A 130 1.76 17.18 13.75
C LEU A 130 2.92 17.73 12.91
N ALA A 131 3.76 16.82 12.41
CA ALA A 131 4.86 17.19 11.53
C ALA A 131 4.35 17.89 10.26
N ILE A 132 4.95 19.03 9.91
CA ILE A 132 4.68 19.74 8.65
C ILE A 132 5.64 19.24 7.60
N ASN A 133 5.12 18.55 6.60
CA ASN A 133 5.91 17.89 5.55
C ASN A 133 5.35 18.05 4.13
N ASP A 134 4.31 18.86 3.94
CA ASP A 134 3.75 19.16 2.62
C ASP A 134 4.60 20.25 1.94
N GLY A 135 5.39 19.88 0.95
CA GLY A 135 6.35 20.77 0.30
C GLY A 135 5.75 22.05 -0.29
N GLY A 136 6.62 22.99 -0.67
CA GLY A 136 6.21 24.27 -1.24
C GLY A 136 5.66 25.27 -0.22
N GLY A 137 6.07 25.17 1.06
CA GLY A 137 5.67 26.09 2.13
C GLY A 137 4.23 25.93 2.62
N ARG A 138 3.53 24.86 2.22
CA ARG A 138 2.18 24.56 2.70
C ARG A 138 2.22 24.02 4.14
N PRO A 139 1.47 24.60 5.06
CA PRO A 139 1.53 24.22 6.48
C PRO A 139 0.67 22.98 6.77
N ASN A 140 0.85 21.90 6.02
CA ASN A 140 0.04 20.69 6.17
C ASN A 140 0.89 19.49 6.59
N THR A 141 0.25 18.56 7.30
CA THR A 141 0.76 17.20 7.44
C THR A 141 0.28 16.38 6.24
N LEU A 142 1.21 15.78 5.53
CA LEU A 142 0.92 14.95 4.34
C LEU A 142 1.25 13.48 4.63
N HIS A 143 0.29 12.60 4.39
CA HIS A 143 0.46 11.15 4.42
C HIS A 143 1.09 10.61 5.72
N GLY A 144 0.60 11.09 6.86
CA GLY A 144 1.02 10.62 8.17
C GLY A 144 2.34 11.20 8.68
N GLY A 145 2.89 12.22 7.99
CA GLY A 145 4.08 12.93 8.46
C GLY A 145 5.36 12.60 7.70
N THR A 146 6.48 13.07 8.22
CA THR A 146 7.81 12.97 7.59
C THR A 146 8.29 11.52 7.50
N LYS A 147 8.08 10.74 8.56
CA LYS A 147 8.32 9.30 8.63
C LYS A 147 7.01 8.51 8.58
N GLY A 148 6.07 8.94 7.74
CA GLY A 148 4.80 8.24 7.57
C GLY A 148 4.99 6.79 7.07
N SER A 149 3.94 6.00 7.19
CA SER A 149 3.94 4.53 6.93
C SER A 149 4.64 4.09 5.65
N ARG A 150 4.60 4.91 4.61
CA ARG A 150 5.22 4.63 3.30
C ARG A 150 6.74 4.51 3.32
N PHE A 151 7.40 4.95 4.40
CA PHE A 151 8.86 5.00 4.54
C PHE A 151 9.41 4.06 5.61
N ILE A 152 8.58 3.19 6.16
CA ILE A 152 8.99 2.29 7.25
C ILE A 152 8.69 0.83 6.91
N PRO A 153 9.55 -0.11 7.40
CA PRO A 153 9.31 -1.53 7.21
C PRO A 153 8.17 -2.05 8.11
N PHE A 154 7.27 -2.80 7.51
CA PHE A 154 6.24 -3.57 8.22
C PHE A 154 6.75 -4.96 8.58
N GLU A 155 6.20 -5.54 9.63
CA GLU A 155 6.31 -6.99 9.86
C GLU A 155 5.42 -7.71 8.86
N ALA A 156 5.98 -8.72 8.19
CA ALA A 156 5.26 -9.43 7.15
C ALA A 156 5.17 -10.92 7.44
N LYS A 157 4.01 -11.50 7.14
CA LYS A 157 3.76 -12.93 7.27
C LYS A 157 3.01 -13.45 6.05
N GLN A 158 3.65 -14.36 5.32
CA GLN A 158 2.95 -15.11 4.27
C GLN A 158 1.91 -16.02 4.93
N LEU A 159 0.63 -15.84 4.63
CA LEU A 159 -0.46 -16.66 5.20
C LEU A 159 -0.78 -17.87 4.32
N ALA A 160 -0.73 -17.69 3.01
CA ALA A 160 -0.97 -18.70 2.00
C ALA A 160 -0.28 -18.32 0.69
N ALA A 161 -0.32 -19.18 -0.32
CA ALA A 161 0.23 -18.87 -1.65
C ALA A 161 -0.42 -17.62 -2.29
N ASN A 162 -1.65 -17.30 -1.90
CA ASN A 162 -2.43 -16.20 -2.42
C ASN A 162 -2.68 -15.08 -1.39
N SER A 163 -2.04 -15.11 -0.20
CA SER A 163 -2.30 -14.14 0.85
C SER A 163 -1.07 -13.82 1.69
N VAL A 164 -0.84 -12.53 1.95
CA VAL A 164 0.20 -12.00 2.84
C VAL A 164 -0.38 -10.94 3.75
N GLN A 165 0.03 -10.96 5.02
CA GLN A 165 -0.33 -9.93 6.00
C GLN A 165 0.89 -9.07 6.32
N MET A 166 0.68 -7.76 6.38
CA MET A 166 1.63 -6.75 6.79
C MET A 166 1.12 -6.10 8.08
N ALA A 167 1.97 -5.94 9.09
CA ALA A 167 1.61 -5.39 10.39
C ALA A 167 2.57 -4.28 10.82
N ILE A 168 2.02 -3.28 11.49
CA ILE A 168 2.78 -2.18 12.07
C ILE A 168 2.13 -1.71 13.37
N LEU A 169 2.95 -1.28 14.32
CA LEU A 169 2.52 -0.51 15.46
C LEU A 169 2.98 0.94 15.28
N PHE A 170 2.04 1.84 15.11
CA PHE A 170 2.28 3.27 15.27
C PHE A 170 2.25 3.60 16.76
N LYS A 171 3.35 4.09 17.28
CA LYS A 171 3.46 4.40 18.71
C LYS A 171 2.86 5.77 19.04
N ASP A 172 2.39 5.90 20.27
CA ASP A 172 1.95 7.19 20.81
C ASP A 172 3.01 8.27 20.60
N GLY A 173 2.58 9.44 20.09
CA GLY A 173 3.44 10.58 19.81
C GLY A 173 4.23 10.51 18.50
N GLU A 174 4.24 9.39 17.77
CA GLU A 174 4.90 9.35 16.46
C GLU A 174 4.27 10.35 15.50
N GLU A 175 5.12 11.20 14.84
CA GLU A 175 4.70 12.29 13.95
C GLU A 175 3.71 13.27 14.60
N GLY A 176 3.57 13.24 15.94
CA GLY A 176 2.65 14.04 16.75
C GLY A 176 1.27 13.42 16.96
N PHE A 177 0.99 12.26 16.41
CA PHE A 177 -0.30 11.58 16.58
C PHE A 177 -0.43 10.92 17.94
N PRO A 178 -1.58 11.06 18.64
CA PRO A 178 -1.79 10.45 19.96
C PRO A 178 -2.15 8.98 19.87
N GLY A 179 -1.77 8.23 20.90
CA GLY A 179 -2.16 6.85 21.17
C GLY A 179 -1.46 5.80 20.31
N ASP A 180 -1.24 4.64 20.87
CA ASP A 180 -0.75 3.47 20.14
C ASP A 180 -1.84 2.94 19.19
N LEU A 181 -1.44 2.64 17.96
CA LEU A 181 -2.32 2.12 16.93
C LEU A 181 -1.67 0.93 16.22
N PRO A 182 -1.92 -0.31 16.65
CA PRO A 182 -1.59 -1.48 15.87
C PRO A 182 -2.50 -1.57 14.64
N VAL A 183 -1.89 -1.76 13.47
CA VAL A 183 -2.58 -1.89 12.20
C VAL A 183 -2.09 -3.14 11.48
N ARG A 184 -3.01 -3.84 10.83
CA ARG A 184 -2.72 -4.94 9.92
C ARG A 184 -3.41 -4.67 8.58
N VAL A 185 -2.73 -4.96 7.50
CA VAL A 185 -3.31 -5.05 6.18
C VAL A 185 -3.03 -6.43 5.61
N THR A 186 -4.08 -7.11 5.15
CA THR A 186 -3.97 -8.42 4.51
C THR A 186 -4.30 -8.27 3.03
N TYR A 187 -3.35 -8.65 2.19
CA TYR A 187 -3.50 -8.69 0.73
C TYR A 187 -3.85 -10.11 0.34
N THR A 188 -4.91 -10.28 -0.43
CA THR A 188 -5.35 -11.60 -0.91
C THR A 188 -5.72 -11.53 -2.38
N VAL A 189 -5.15 -12.40 -3.20
CA VAL A 189 -5.56 -12.59 -4.59
C VAL A 189 -6.62 -13.68 -4.63
N THR A 190 -7.81 -13.36 -5.18
CA THR A 190 -8.90 -14.34 -5.32
C THR A 190 -8.79 -15.13 -6.62
N GLU A 191 -9.52 -16.25 -6.69
CA GLU A 191 -9.63 -17.04 -7.92
C GLU A 191 -10.41 -16.31 -9.04
N ASN A 192 -11.02 -15.16 -8.74
CA ASN A 192 -11.69 -14.31 -9.73
C ASN A 192 -10.78 -13.20 -10.29
N ASN A 193 -9.44 -13.26 -10.03
CA ASN A 193 -8.50 -12.22 -10.39
C ASN A 193 -8.80 -10.87 -9.72
N GLU A 194 -9.19 -10.90 -8.46
CA GLU A 194 -9.38 -9.71 -7.63
C GLU A 194 -8.23 -9.62 -6.63
N LEU A 195 -7.75 -8.41 -6.36
CA LEU A 195 -6.90 -8.12 -5.23
C LEU A 195 -7.76 -7.52 -4.11
N VAL A 196 -7.90 -8.25 -3.01
CA VAL A 196 -8.64 -7.85 -1.83
C VAL A 196 -7.68 -7.35 -0.77
N LEU A 197 -7.92 -6.16 -0.24
CA LEU A 197 -7.20 -5.57 0.88
C LEU A 197 -8.14 -5.50 2.09
N SER A 198 -7.76 -6.19 3.16
CA SER A 198 -8.49 -6.15 4.44
C SER A 198 -7.66 -5.39 5.46
N TYR A 199 -8.24 -4.38 6.08
CA TYR A 199 -7.59 -3.55 7.08
C TYR A 199 -8.19 -3.82 8.45
N ASP A 200 -7.31 -4.06 9.44
CA ASP A 200 -7.66 -4.18 10.84
C ASP A 200 -6.85 -3.15 11.63
N ALA A 201 -7.54 -2.31 12.37
CA ALA A 201 -6.92 -1.36 13.29
C ALA A 201 -7.68 -1.39 14.62
N VAL A 202 -6.97 -1.57 15.71
CA VAL A 202 -7.55 -1.61 17.06
C VAL A 202 -6.73 -0.69 17.95
N SER A 203 -7.34 0.34 18.49
CA SER A 203 -6.70 1.21 19.45
C SER A 203 -7.30 1.02 20.84
N ALA A 204 -6.46 0.90 21.87
CA ALA A 204 -6.87 0.89 23.25
C ALA A 204 -7.25 2.31 23.74
N ASN A 205 -6.65 3.32 23.16
CA ASN A 205 -6.86 4.73 23.45
C ASN A 205 -7.46 5.44 22.22
N LYS A 206 -8.06 6.61 22.45
CA LYS A 206 -8.54 7.42 21.34
C LYS A 206 -7.38 7.91 20.49
N THR A 207 -7.46 7.66 19.20
CA THR A 207 -6.48 8.07 18.19
C THR A 207 -7.18 8.26 16.86
N THR A 208 -6.46 8.83 15.88
CA THR A 208 -6.99 9.06 14.54
C THR A 208 -6.52 7.98 13.56
N VAL A 209 -7.49 7.48 12.80
CA VAL A 209 -7.28 6.61 11.64
C VAL A 209 -8.16 7.15 10.50
N ALA A 210 -7.53 7.58 9.40
CA ALA A 210 -8.24 8.06 8.22
C ALA A 210 -7.40 7.91 6.94
#